data_510e15ebfbe7a4c9ffd9c968ae5f7fe9
#
_entry.id   510e15ebfbe7a4c9ffd9c968ae5f7fe9
#
_cell.length_a   1.000
_cell.length_b   1.000
_cell.length_c   1.000
_cell.angle_alpha   90.00
_cell.angle_beta   90.00
_cell.angle_gamma   90.00
#
_symmetry.space_group_name_H-M   'P 1'
#
loop_
_entity.id
_entity.type
_entity.pdbx_description
1 polymer ?
#
loop_
_entity_poly.entity_id
_entity_poly.type
_entity_poly.pdbx_seq_one_letter_code
_entity_poly.pdbx_strand_id
1 'polypeptide(L)'
;MKVSLFDLLLIYETEVKKNVRNKKKILYFEKHKMEYLVDIKNVLENNLYNGGRYNIFLVFEPKVRVIMAQGIYDKIINHYVTRYILIPKLEKYLNNRNCATRKEMGTSYAIKLLKNDIESFKKYDKFYFLKLDISKYFYSLDHEVIISIIKQDLNQDELNLVKIILDSTNKEYINKKIEYLEKKYNVILPKYEYKKGLAIGNLSSQFLAILYLSKLQHYITNNLHIRFINYMDDYIIIHNSKDYLKDSLELIENKINIEYKLKLNNKKTVISNSNQGISFLGYTYKVKDNKTIIKLSSNTKKNIRKGIKRANYLYRNNIIKFNQYFSSIECFKNNYIFVNKDKVKHFIDRYNG
;
A
#
# COMPACT_ATOMS: atom_id res chain seq x y z
N MET A 1 -15.47 24.02 8.19
CA MET A 1 -14.59 24.23 7.01
C MET A 1 -15.41 24.59 5.78
N LYS A 2 -14.84 25.27 4.75
CA LYS A 2 -15.58 25.58 3.50
C LYS A 2 -15.36 24.48 2.46
N VAL A 3 -16.43 23.90 1.91
CA VAL A 3 -16.39 22.79 0.96
C VAL A 3 -16.96 23.21 -0.38
N SER A 4 -16.25 22.95 -1.48
CA SER A 4 -16.70 23.26 -2.84
C SER A 4 -17.49 22.09 -3.41
N LEU A 5 -18.71 22.36 -3.93
CA LEU A 5 -19.48 21.35 -4.67
C LEU A 5 -18.76 20.89 -5.94
N PHE A 6 -18.02 21.79 -6.59
CA PHE A 6 -17.23 21.46 -7.77
C PHE A 6 -16.15 20.44 -7.45
N ASP A 7 -15.46 20.59 -6.32
CA ASP A 7 -14.42 19.65 -5.89
C ASP A 7 -15.00 18.26 -5.58
N LEU A 8 -16.15 18.21 -4.92
CA LEU A 8 -16.86 16.96 -4.65
C LEU A 8 -17.30 16.25 -5.95
N LEU A 9 -17.82 17.02 -6.91
CA LEU A 9 -18.18 16.53 -8.22
C LEU A 9 -16.97 16.00 -8.99
N LEU A 10 -15.86 16.74 -8.98
CA LEU A 10 -14.61 16.35 -9.61
C LEU A 10 -14.09 15.03 -9.04
N ILE A 11 -14.05 14.90 -7.72
CA ILE A 11 -13.67 13.65 -7.05
C ILE A 11 -14.57 12.50 -7.50
N TYR A 12 -15.88 12.71 -7.51
CA TYR A 12 -16.81 11.67 -7.92
C TYR A 12 -16.55 11.20 -9.34
N GLU A 13 -16.49 12.12 -10.32
CA GLU A 13 -16.35 11.77 -11.73
C GLU A 13 -14.96 11.19 -12.07
N THR A 14 -13.90 11.71 -11.47
CA THR A 14 -12.52 11.33 -11.86
C THR A 14 -11.95 10.17 -11.05
N GLU A 15 -12.30 10.06 -9.76
CA GLU A 15 -11.67 9.11 -8.86
C GLU A 15 -12.64 8.02 -8.35
N VAL A 16 -13.86 8.36 -8.00
CA VAL A 16 -14.77 7.40 -7.36
C VAL A 16 -15.52 6.56 -8.37
N LYS A 17 -16.21 7.20 -9.32
CA LYS A 17 -17.06 6.55 -10.35
C LYS A 17 -16.28 5.50 -11.16
N LYS A 18 -15.08 5.84 -11.62
CA LYS A 18 -14.22 4.96 -12.42
C LYS A 18 -13.82 3.68 -11.70
N ASN A 19 -13.76 3.72 -10.36
CA ASN A 19 -13.32 2.61 -9.52
C ASN A 19 -14.45 1.77 -8.91
N VAL A 20 -15.72 2.12 -9.18
CA VAL A 20 -16.88 1.35 -8.74
C VAL A 20 -17.29 0.36 -9.83
N ARG A 21 -17.11 -0.94 -9.59
CA ARG A 21 -17.47 -2.00 -10.57
C ARG A 21 -18.98 -2.25 -10.69
N ASN A 22 -19.73 -2.00 -9.62
CA ASN A 22 -21.17 -2.27 -9.59
C ASN A 22 -21.96 -1.14 -10.27
N LYS A 23 -22.36 -1.37 -11.53
CA LYS A 23 -23.13 -0.40 -12.34
C LYS A 23 -24.45 0.01 -11.70
N LYS A 24 -25.17 -0.89 -11.02
CA LYS A 24 -26.43 -0.57 -10.32
C LYS A 24 -26.21 0.48 -9.23
N LYS A 25 -25.10 0.37 -8.45
CA LYS A 25 -24.77 1.37 -7.44
C LYS A 25 -24.43 2.73 -8.05
N ILE A 26 -23.75 2.74 -9.20
CA ILE A 26 -23.44 3.98 -9.93
C ILE A 26 -24.75 4.62 -10.40
N LEU A 27 -25.62 3.86 -11.09
CA LEU A 27 -26.90 4.37 -11.59
C LEU A 27 -27.79 4.93 -10.48
N TYR A 28 -27.85 4.26 -9.33
CA TYR A 28 -28.59 4.74 -8.18
C TYR A 28 -28.02 6.06 -7.65
N PHE A 29 -26.70 6.17 -7.53
CA PHE A 29 -26.05 7.41 -7.10
C PHE A 29 -26.27 8.54 -8.12
N GLU A 30 -26.12 8.26 -9.42
CA GLU A 30 -26.32 9.25 -10.51
C GLU A 30 -27.73 9.85 -10.48
N LYS A 31 -28.76 9.06 -10.18
CA LYS A 31 -30.15 9.52 -10.09
C LYS A 31 -30.32 10.62 -9.04
N HIS A 32 -29.55 10.57 -7.95
CA HIS A 32 -29.63 11.50 -6.80
C HIS A 32 -28.31 12.25 -6.60
N LYS A 33 -27.48 12.33 -7.64
CA LYS A 33 -26.08 12.82 -7.52
C LYS A 33 -25.98 14.19 -6.85
N MET A 34 -26.75 15.16 -7.32
CA MET A 34 -26.66 16.52 -6.77
C MET A 34 -27.15 16.61 -5.33
N GLU A 35 -28.20 15.88 -5.00
CA GLU A 35 -28.73 15.78 -3.62
C GLU A 35 -27.64 15.23 -2.68
N TYR A 36 -27.01 14.15 -3.06
CA TYR A 36 -25.91 13.55 -2.28
C TYR A 36 -24.69 14.50 -2.16
N LEU A 37 -24.32 15.20 -3.23
CA LEU A 37 -23.17 16.10 -3.17
C LEU A 37 -23.45 17.32 -2.28
N VAL A 38 -24.68 17.86 -2.34
CA VAL A 38 -25.12 18.95 -1.44
C VAL A 38 -25.16 18.47 0.01
N ASP A 39 -25.67 17.25 0.24
CA ASP A 39 -25.70 16.68 1.58
C ASP A 39 -24.27 16.43 2.13
N ILE A 40 -23.36 15.87 1.33
CA ILE A 40 -21.95 15.73 1.70
C ILE A 40 -21.33 17.06 2.08
N LYS A 41 -21.59 18.11 1.28
CA LYS A 41 -21.10 19.45 1.58
C LYS A 41 -21.61 19.92 2.94
N ASN A 42 -22.92 19.84 3.18
CA ASN A 42 -23.55 20.27 4.43
C ASN A 42 -23.02 19.49 5.64
N VAL A 43 -22.88 18.16 5.49
CA VAL A 43 -22.37 17.29 6.55
C VAL A 43 -20.92 17.63 6.91
N LEU A 44 -20.09 17.96 5.92
CA LEU A 44 -18.71 18.34 6.15
C LEU A 44 -18.58 19.76 6.73
N GLU A 45 -19.33 20.73 6.22
CA GLU A 45 -19.28 22.13 6.70
C GLU A 45 -19.78 22.28 8.14
N ASN A 46 -20.77 21.47 8.54
CA ASN A 46 -21.37 21.53 9.87
C ASN A 46 -20.81 20.47 10.85
N ASN A 47 -19.74 19.76 10.49
CA ASN A 47 -19.10 18.72 11.32
C ASN A 47 -20.05 17.59 11.74
N LEU A 48 -21.03 17.22 10.89
CA LEU A 48 -22.04 16.20 11.16
C LEU A 48 -21.63 14.80 10.68
N TYR A 49 -20.46 14.64 10.06
CA TYR A 49 -19.99 13.32 9.63
C TYR A 49 -19.68 12.45 10.83
N ASN A 50 -20.28 11.27 10.88
CA ASN A 50 -20.11 10.28 11.97
C ASN A 50 -19.49 8.95 11.51
N GLY A 51 -18.95 8.93 10.30
CA GLY A 51 -18.36 7.75 9.67
C GLY A 51 -19.38 6.80 9.05
N GLY A 52 -19.03 6.29 7.90
CA GLY A 52 -19.86 5.35 7.15
C GLY A 52 -19.71 3.90 7.59
N ARG A 53 -20.51 3.04 6.96
CA ARG A 53 -20.45 1.59 7.15
C ARG A 53 -19.65 0.92 6.06
N TYR A 54 -18.77 -0.01 6.43
CA TYR A 54 -17.98 -0.79 5.50
C TYR A 54 -18.68 -2.06 5.02
N ASN A 55 -18.54 -2.36 3.74
CA ASN A 55 -18.73 -3.71 3.21
C ASN A 55 -17.40 -4.47 3.33
N ILE A 56 -17.37 -5.51 4.17
CA ILE A 56 -16.14 -6.24 4.52
C ILE A 56 -16.12 -7.58 3.80
N PHE A 57 -15.05 -7.84 3.05
CA PHE A 57 -14.85 -9.07 2.30
C PHE A 57 -13.37 -9.44 2.20
N LEU A 58 -13.07 -10.67 1.76
CA LEU A 58 -11.71 -11.16 1.58
C LEU A 58 -11.26 -11.06 0.12
N VAL A 59 -10.01 -10.69 -0.04
CA VAL A 59 -9.24 -10.87 -1.28
C VAL A 59 -8.16 -11.92 -0.99
N PHE A 60 -8.07 -12.95 -1.83
CA PHE A 60 -7.23 -14.12 -1.58
C PHE A 60 -5.86 -14.03 -2.25
N GLU A 61 -5.68 -13.22 -3.28
CA GLU A 61 -4.43 -13.10 -4.02
C GLU A 61 -3.84 -11.70 -3.94
N PRO A 62 -2.50 -11.57 -3.80
CA PRO A 62 -1.47 -12.62 -3.62
C PRO A 62 -1.45 -13.22 -2.20
N LYS A 63 -2.12 -12.62 -1.24
CA LYS A 63 -2.32 -13.05 0.14
C LYS A 63 -3.73 -12.73 0.57
N VAL A 64 -4.24 -13.51 1.52
CA VAL A 64 -5.54 -13.22 2.13
C VAL A 64 -5.50 -11.87 2.84
N ARG A 65 -6.42 -10.97 2.49
CA ARG A 65 -6.57 -9.65 3.09
C ARG A 65 -8.03 -9.35 3.36
N VAL A 66 -8.30 -8.75 4.49
CA VAL A 66 -9.61 -8.17 4.79
C VAL A 66 -9.69 -6.80 4.12
N ILE A 67 -10.64 -6.62 3.22
CA ILE A 67 -10.89 -5.34 2.55
C ILE A 67 -12.13 -4.71 3.16
N MET A 68 -12.03 -3.43 3.48
CA MET A 68 -13.10 -2.60 4.03
C MET A 68 -13.52 -1.58 2.97
N ALA A 69 -14.52 -1.93 2.16
CA ALA A 69 -14.98 -1.07 1.07
C ALA A 69 -16.11 -0.13 1.54
N GLN A 70 -15.94 1.15 1.31
CA GLN A 70 -16.94 2.18 1.58
C GLN A 70 -18.01 2.25 0.48
N GLY A 71 -19.19 2.79 0.82
CA GLY A 71 -20.18 3.28 -0.14
C GLY A 71 -19.63 4.45 -0.98
N ILE A 72 -20.36 4.84 -2.06
CA ILE A 72 -19.93 5.94 -2.92
C ILE A 72 -19.85 7.24 -2.13
N TYR A 73 -20.84 7.52 -1.28
CA TYR A 73 -20.93 8.68 -0.42
C TYR A 73 -19.68 8.83 0.47
N ASP A 74 -19.37 7.81 1.26
CA ASP A 74 -18.22 7.83 2.16
C ASP A 74 -16.88 7.85 1.41
N LYS A 75 -16.82 7.24 0.22
CA LYS A 75 -15.64 7.34 -0.65
C LYS A 75 -15.36 8.77 -1.07
N ILE A 76 -16.39 9.52 -1.47
CA ILE A 76 -16.23 10.93 -1.86
C ILE A 76 -15.66 11.72 -0.67
N ILE A 77 -16.22 11.54 0.53
CA ILE A 77 -15.71 12.19 1.75
C ILE A 77 -14.25 11.80 2.01
N ASN A 78 -13.93 10.51 1.94
CA ASN A 78 -12.58 10.02 2.20
C ASN A 78 -11.56 10.55 1.18
N HIS A 79 -11.95 10.63 -0.10
CA HIS A 79 -11.12 11.24 -1.14
C HIS A 79 -10.97 12.73 -0.93
N TYR A 80 -12.05 13.44 -0.56
CA TYR A 80 -12.01 14.88 -0.25
C TYR A 80 -11.03 15.17 0.90
N VAL A 81 -11.17 14.45 2.01
CA VAL A 81 -10.26 14.58 3.16
C VAL A 81 -8.81 14.36 2.74
N THR A 82 -8.56 13.33 1.92
CA THR A 82 -7.19 13.03 1.49
C THR A 82 -6.63 14.09 0.56
N ARG A 83 -7.40 14.51 -0.46
CA ARG A 83 -6.93 15.38 -1.55
C ARG A 83 -6.85 16.85 -1.14
N TYR A 84 -7.80 17.31 -0.31
CA TYR A 84 -7.93 18.74 0.01
C TYR A 84 -7.50 19.09 1.44
N ILE A 85 -7.32 18.10 2.32
CA ILE A 85 -6.88 18.33 3.70
C ILE A 85 -5.51 17.71 3.95
N LEU A 86 -5.40 16.37 3.85
CA LEU A 86 -4.20 15.67 4.28
C LEU A 86 -2.99 15.91 3.38
N ILE A 87 -3.11 15.69 2.08
CA ILE A 87 -1.99 15.85 1.13
C ILE A 87 -1.45 17.26 1.13
N PRO A 88 -2.26 18.34 0.93
CA PRO A 88 -1.72 19.69 0.84
C PRO A 88 -0.96 20.15 2.09
N LYS A 89 -1.36 19.67 3.26
CA LYS A 89 -0.77 20.08 4.54
C LYS A 89 0.38 19.21 4.99
N LEU A 90 0.38 17.91 4.66
CA LEU A 90 1.24 16.92 5.28
C LEU A 90 2.23 16.25 4.34
N GLU A 91 2.05 16.33 3.00
CA GLU A 91 2.97 15.72 2.03
C GLU A 91 4.40 16.25 2.16
N LYS A 92 4.58 17.49 2.62
CA LYS A 92 5.87 18.13 2.91
C LYS A 92 6.76 17.34 3.88
N TYR A 93 6.16 16.50 4.74
CA TYR A 93 6.89 15.65 5.70
C TYR A 93 7.39 14.34 5.10
N LEU A 94 6.94 13.98 3.90
CA LEU A 94 7.34 12.74 3.27
C LEU A 94 8.72 12.88 2.62
N ASN A 95 9.60 11.95 2.93
CA ASN A 95 10.90 11.83 2.27
C ASN A 95 10.72 11.47 0.78
N ASN A 96 11.57 12.01 -0.11
CA ASN A 96 11.54 11.71 -1.55
C ASN A 96 11.83 10.25 -1.89
N ARG A 97 12.30 9.47 -0.93
CA ARG A 97 12.55 8.03 -1.07
C ARG A 97 11.38 7.17 -0.58
N ASN A 98 10.28 7.79 -0.15
CA ASN A 98 9.00 7.15 0.10
C ASN A 98 8.17 7.19 -1.18
N CYS A 99 8.07 6.05 -1.85
CA CYS A 99 7.60 5.95 -3.24
C CYS A 99 6.14 5.52 -3.39
N ALA A 100 5.44 5.16 -2.30
CA ALA A 100 4.09 4.63 -2.40
C ALA A 100 3.03 5.73 -2.45
N THR A 101 1.97 5.52 -3.25
CA THR A 101 0.73 6.34 -3.29
C THR A 101 0.90 7.84 -3.52
N ARG A 102 2.02 8.27 -4.05
CA ARG A 102 2.32 9.66 -4.40
C ARG A 102 2.27 9.88 -5.90
N LYS A 103 1.92 11.11 -6.31
CA LYS A 103 1.90 11.51 -7.73
C LYS A 103 3.30 11.33 -8.33
N GLU A 104 3.37 10.81 -9.57
CA GLU A 104 4.62 10.57 -10.33
C GLU A 104 5.59 9.57 -9.67
N MET A 105 5.23 9.02 -8.53
CA MET A 105 5.97 7.96 -7.85
C MET A 105 5.23 6.61 -8.04
N GLY A 106 5.67 5.60 -7.38
CA GLY A 106 5.05 4.28 -7.45
C GLY A 106 6.07 3.17 -7.67
N THR A 107 5.61 2.01 -8.04
CA THR A 107 6.43 0.80 -8.16
C THR A 107 7.60 1.00 -9.13
N SER A 108 7.33 1.57 -10.32
CA SER A 108 8.36 1.79 -11.34
C SER A 108 9.42 2.78 -10.89
N TYR A 109 9.01 3.84 -10.18
CA TYR A 109 9.94 4.81 -9.61
C TYR A 109 10.83 4.17 -8.53
N ALA A 110 10.24 3.43 -7.61
CA ALA A 110 10.99 2.73 -6.55
C ALA A 110 12.02 1.73 -7.11
N ILE A 111 11.66 1.00 -8.17
CA ILE A 111 12.56 0.05 -8.84
C ILE A 111 13.72 0.77 -9.52
N LYS A 112 13.45 1.87 -10.24
CA LYS A 112 14.51 2.70 -10.86
C LYS A 112 15.45 3.26 -9.80
N LEU A 113 14.90 3.78 -8.71
CA LEU A 113 15.67 4.33 -7.59
C LEU A 113 16.58 3.27 -6.96
N LEU A 114 16.06 2.05 -6.70
CA LEU A 114 16.86 0.94 -6.19
C LEU A 114 17.97 0.53 -7.16
N LYS A 115 17.66 0.47 -8.46
CA LYS A 115 18.67 0.18 -9.48
C LYS A 115 19.78 1.21 -9.46
N ASN A 116 19.47 2.50 -9.43
CA ASN A 116 20.46 3.58 -9.39
C ASN A 116 21.31 3.51 -8.11
N ASP A 117 20.72 3.22 -6.96
CA ASP A 117 21.48 3.02 -5.74
C ASP A 117 22.45 1.83 -5.87
N ILE A 118 21.99 0.69 -6.37
CA ILE A 118 22.87 -0.47 -6.61
C ILE A 118 24.04 -0.10 -7.52
N GLU A 119 23.78 0.59 -8.63
CA GLU A 119 24.86 1.04 -9.55
C GLU A 119 25.86 1.92 -8.83
N SER A 120 25.41 2.85 -7.97
CA SER A 120 26.32 3.74 -7.22
C SER A 120 27.14 3.02 -6.15
N PHE A 121 26.68 1.87 -5.65
CA PHE A 121 27.40 1.07 -4.66
C PHE A 121 28.37 0.05 -5.26
N LYS A 122 28.36 -0.15 -6.58
CA LYS A 122 29.34 -1.03 -7.28
C LYS A 122 30.80 -0.55 -7.18
N LYS A 123 31.03 0.72 -6.82
CA LYS A 123 32.35 1.24 -6.53
C LYS A 123 33.02 0.60 -5.31
N TYR A 124 32.23 -0.06 -4.46
CA TYR A 124 32.73 -0.81 -3.31
C TYR A 124 32.85 -2.29 -3.66
N ASP A 125 33.90 -2.95 -3.21
CA ASP A 125 34.12 -4.40 -3.43
C ASP A 125 32.97 -5.23 -2.87
N LYS A 126 32.43 -4.79 -1.73
CA LYS A 126 31.30 -5.43 -1.06
C LYS A 126 30.31 -4.39 -0.59
N PHE A 127 29.03 -4.71 -0.72
CA PHE A 127 27.94 -3.96 -0.11
C PHE A 127 26.77 -4.90 0.26
N TYR A 128 25.90 -4.42 1.11
CA TYR A 128 24.85 -5.21 1.73
C TYR A 128 23.52 -4.51 1.60
N PHE A 129 22.47 -5.32 1.59
CA PHE A 129 21.08 -4.88 1.69
C PHE A 129 20.55 -5.23 3.07
N LEU A 130 19.86 -4.31 3.70
CA LEU A 130 18.98 -4.58 4.82
C LEU A 130 17.54 -4.39 4.36
N LYS A 131 16.74 -5.43 4.45
CA LYS A 131 15.30 -5.39 4.25
C LYS A 131 14.61 -5.33 5.60
N LEU A 132 13.67 -4.37 5.76
CA LEU A 132 12.78 -4.31 6.91
C LEU A 132 11.35 -4.63 6.47
N ASP A 133 10.65 -5.44 7.25
CA ASP A 133 9.21 -5.73 7.10
C ASP A 133 8.54 -5.50 8.45
N ILE A 134 7.46 -4.73 8.49
CA ILE A 134 6.75 -4.43 9.74
C ILE A 134 5.58 -5.39 9.90
N SER A 135 5.46 -5.97 11.08
CA SER A 135 4.41 -6.94 11.39
C SER A 135 3.02 -6.31 11.35
N LYS A 136 2.11 -6.87 10.52
CA LYS A 136 0.70 -6.48 10.43
C LYS A 136 0.50 -4.95 10.31
N TYR A 137 1.33 -4.25 9.54
CA TYR A 137 1.45 -2.81 9.51
C TYR A 137 0.12 -2.07 9.62
N PHE A 138 -0.79 -2.25 8.66
CA PHE A 138 -2.10 -1.57 8.64
C PHE A 138 -2.98 -1.83 9.86
N TYR A 139 -2.81 -2.94 10.57
CA TYR A 139 -3.57 -3.27 11.77
C TYR A 139 -2.93 -2.75 13.05
N SER A 140 -1.64 -2.39 13.00
CA SER A 140 -0.84 -2.04 14.18
C SER A 140 -0.64 -0.54 14.35
N LEU A 141 -1.03 0.28 13.35
CA LEU A 141 -0.86 1.74 13.40
C LEU A 141 -1.69 2.35 14.55
N ASP A 142 -1.02 2.95 15.52
CA ASP A 142 -1.63 3.54 16.70
C ASP A 142 -2.25 4.90 16.35
N HIS A 143 -3.54 5.11 16.67
CA HIS A 143 -4.26 6.32 16.32
C HIS A 143 -3.72 7.55 17.06
N GLU A 144 -3.22 7.40 18.30
CA GLU A 144 -2.65 8.50 19.08
C GLU A 144 -1.34 8.99 18.46
N VAL A 145 -0.51 8.05 17.96
CA VAL A 145 0.70 8.40 17.22
C VAL A 145 0.34 9.15 15.94
N ILE A 146 -0.65 8.68 15.16
CA ILE A 146 -1.11 9.41 13.95
C ILE A 146 -1.54 10.81 14.33
N ILE A 147 -2.40 10.97 15.34
CA ILE A 147 -2.89 12.27 15.80
C ILE A 147 -1.73 13.18 16.24
N SER A 148 -0.73 12.63 16.94
CA SER A 148 0.44 13.40 17.37
C SER A 148 1.25 13.96 16.19
N ILE A 149 1.28 13.23 15.07
CA ILE A 149 2.00 13.64 13.85
C ILE A 149 1.27 14.78 13.14
N ILE A 150 -0.08 14.72 13.08
CA ILE A 150 -0.87 15.62 12.22
C ILE A 150 -1.49 16.83 12.93
N LYS A 151 -1.59 16.80 14.26
CA LYS A 151 -2.37 17.78 15.03
C LYS A 151 -1.91 19.24 14.90
N GLN A 152 -0.65 19.48 14.56
CA GLN A 152 -0.09 20.83 14.44
C GLN A 152 -0.45 21.51 13.11
N ASP A 153 -0.78 20.70 12.07
CA ASP A 153 -1.04 21.19 10.72
C ASP A 153 -2.54 21.26 10.40
N LEU A 154 -3.38 20.58 11.18
CA LEU A 154 -4.82 20.54 10.98
C LEU A 154 -5.54 21.43 11.99
N ASN A 155 -6.57 22.13 11.53
CA ASN A 155 -7.49 22.82 12.45
C ASN A 155 -8.39 21.80 13.18
N GLN A 156 -9.17 22.28 14.17
CA GLN A 156 -9.98 21.39 15.02
C GLN A 156 -11.02 20.58 14.24
N ASP A 157 -11.68 21.19 13.25
CA ASP A 157 -12.70 20.51 12.44
C ASP A 157 -12.09 19.39 11.59
N GLU A 158 -10.97 19.69 10.92
CA GLU A 158 -10.21 18.73 10.12
C GLU A 158 -9.68 17.59 10.98
N LEU A 159 -9.16 17.91 12.17
CA LEU A 159 -8.65 16.91 13.10
C LEU A 159 -9.78 15.99 13.61
N ASN A 160 -10.96 16.56 13.92
CA ASN A 160 -12.13 15.78 14.32
C ASN A 160 -12.58 14.84 13.19
N LEU A 161 -12.60 15.32 11.96
CA LEU A 161 -12.96 14.51 10.79
C LEU A 161 -12.00 13.33 10.59
N VAL A 162 -10.70 13.57 10.74
CA VAL A 162 -9.69 12.51 10.67
C VAL A 162 -9.85 11.51 11.83
N LYS A 163 -10.13 11.96 13.04
CA LYS A 163 -10.43 11.08 14.19
C LYS A 163 -11.61 10.17 13.91
N ILE A 164 -12.71 10.68 13.35
CA ILE A 164 -13.88 9.88 12.97
C ILE A 164 -13.51 8.81 11.94
N ILE A 165 -12.66 9.15 10.95
CA ILE A 165 -12.17 8.19 9.96
C ILE A 165 -11.31 7.11 10.63
N LEU A 166 -10.42 7.47 11.55
CA LEU A 166 -9.59 6.52 12.31
C LEU A 166 -10.46 5.60 13.17
N ASP A 167 -11.39 6.17 13.93
CA ASP A 167 -12.30 5.43 14.83
C ASP A 167 -13.27 4.52 14.07
N SER A 168 -13.39 4.67 12.78
CA SER A 168 -14.21 3.79 11.95
C SER A 168 -13.80 2.31 12.04
N THR A 169 -12.55 2.00 12.40
CA THR A 169 -12.06 0.63 12.63
C THR A 169 -12.43 0.05 13.99
N ASN A 170 -12.83 0.89 14.95
CA ASN A 170 -13.20 0.49 16.31
C ASN A 170 -14.63 -0.05 16.43
N LYS A 171 -15.44 0.00 15.37
CA LYS A 171 -16.83 -0.42 15.39
C LYS A 171 -16.93 -1.95 15.53
N GLU A 172 -17.67 -2.41 16.55
CA GLU A 172 -17.79 -3.82 16.94
C GLU A 172 -18.16 -4.77 15.79
N TYR A 173 -19.05 -4.33 14.87
CA TYR A 173 -19.48 -5.15 13.74
C TYR A 173 -18.33 -5.58 12.81
N ILE A 174 -17.20 -4.86 12.83
CA ILE A 174 -16.04 -5.14 11.96
C ILE A 174 -15.40 -6.45 12.39
N ASN A 175 -15.01 -6.57 13.66
CA ASN A 175 -14.40 -7.81 14.16
C ASN A 175 -15.39 -8.98 14.14
N LYS A 176 -16.66 -8.76 14.44
CA LYS A 176 -17.71 -9.79 14.27
C LYS A 176 -17.79 -10.29 12.81
N LYS A 177 -17.69 -9.36 11.83
CA LYS A 177 -17.68 -9.75 10.41
C LYS A 177 -16.40 -10.48 10.02
N ILE A 178 -15.24 -10.08 10.55
CA ILE A 178 -13.97 -10.78 10.33
C ILE A 178 -14.05 -12.21 10.87
N GLU A 179 -14.59 -12.43 12.09
CA GLU A 179 -14.78 -13.75 12.67
C GLU A 179 -15.71 -14.65 11.85
N TYR A 180 -16.80 -14.07 11.33
CA TYR A 180 -17.67 -14.78 10.40
C TYR A 180 -16.92 -15.23 9.14
N LEU A 181 -16.06 -14.35 8.59
CA LEU A 181 -15.26 -14.68 7.40
C LEU A 181 -14.17 -15.72 7.71
N GLU A 182 -13.53 -15.67 8.88
CA GLU A 182 -12.58 -16.69 9.34
C GLU A 182 -13.23 -18.08 9.35
N LYS A 183 -14.40 -18.20 9.97
CA LYS A 183 -15.17 -19.46 10.03
C LYS A 183 -15.58 -19.92 8.64
N LYS A 184 -16.13 -19.00 7.81
CA LYS A 184 -16.64 -19.32 6.48
C LYS A 184 -15.56 -19.85 5.53
N TYR A 185 -14.35 -19.29 5.59
CA TYR A 185 -13.27 -19.62 4.65
C TYR A 185 -12.15 -20.45 5.27
N ASN A 186 -12.27 -20.84 6.54
CA ASN A 186 -11.26 -21.58 7.31
C ASN A 186 -9.86 -20.96 7.22
N VAL A 187 -9.77 -19.68 7.54
CA VAL A 187 -8.52 -18.88 7.47
C VAL A 187 -8.37 -18.07 8.75
N ILE A 188 -7.14 -17.83 9.19
CA ILE A 188 -6.83 -16.94 10.32
C ILE A 188 -6.63 -15.52 9.77
N LEU A 189 -7.37 -14.56 10.32
CA LEU A 189 -7.35 -13.17 9.90
C LEU A 189 -6.91 -12.26 11.06
N PRO A 190 -6.19 -11.17 10.77
CA PRO A 190 -5.91 -10.18 11.79
C PRO A 190 -7.18 -9.41 12.15
N LYS A 191 -7.34 -9.12 13.46
CA LYS A 191 -8.43 -8.31 14.01
C LYS A 191 -7.93 -6.91 14.34
N TYR A 192 -8.85 -5.96 14.39
CA TYR A 192 -8.56 -4.60 14.82
C TYR A 192 -8.61 -4.52 16.34
N GLU A 193 -7.60 -3.89 16.93
CA GLU A 193 -7.56 -3.55 18.35
C GLU A 193 -8.12 -2.13 18.53
N TYR A 194 -8.59 -1.82 19.74
CA TYR A 194 -9.12 -0.50 20.07
C TYR A 194 -8.06 0.59 19.85
N LYS A 195 -8.42 1.66 19.17
CA LYS A 195 -7.55 2.76 18.78
C LYS A 195 -6.31 2.36 17.95
N LYS A 196 -6.40 1.25 17.23
CA LYS A 196 -5.35 0.81 16.33
C LYS A 196 -5.89 0.40 14.97
N GLY A 197 -5.04 0.56 14.00
CA GLY A 197 -5.24 0.07 12.64
C GLY A 197 -5.99 1.02 11.73
N LEU A 198 -5.73 0.88 10.45
CA LEU A 198 -6.35 1.64 9.38
C LEU A 198 -7.15 0.73 8.46
N ALA A 199 -8.31 1.21 8.03
CA ALA A 199 -9.18 0.47 7.12
C ALA A 199 -8.50 0.24 5.77
N ILE A 200 -8.26 -1.02 5.40
CA ILE A 200 -7.66 -1.38 4.12
C ILE A 200 -8.70 -1.21 3.01
N GLY A 201 -8.52 -0.19 2.19
CA GLY A 201 -9.43 0.16 1.10
C GLY A 201 -9.75 1.66 1.03
N ASN A 202 -9.36 2.44 2.03
CA ASN A 202 -9.51 3.89 2.03
C ASN A 202 -8.26 4.60 1.50
N LEU A 203 -8.44 5.70 0.79
CA LEU A 203 -7.34 6.52 0.30
C LEU A 203 -6.61 7.22 1.45
N SER A 204 -7.36 7.75 2.44
CA SER A 204 -6.79 8.36 3.65
C SER A 204 -5.93 7.38 4.44
N SER A 205 -6.36 6.12 4.56
CA SER A 205 -5.57 5.07 5.21
C SER A 205 -4.22 4.86 4.55
N GLN A 206 -4.18 4.88 3.21
CA GLN A 206 -2.93 4.74 2.46
C GLN A 206 -2.00 5.93 2.71
N PHE A 207 -2.51 7.15 2.68
CA PHE A 207 -1.72 8.34 2.94
C PHE A 207 -1.22 8.41 4.38
N LEU A 208 -2.08 8.15 5.37
CA LEU A 208 -1.68 8.12 6.78
C LEU A 208 -0.65 7.02 7.07
N ALA A 209 -0.75 5.88 6.39
CA ALA A 209 0.23 4.81 6.52
C ALA A 209 1.61 5.23 6.02
N ILE A 210 1.74 5.91 4.88
CA ILE A 210 3.05 6.39 4.42
C ILE A 210 3.59 7.54 5.26
N LEU A 211 2.71 8.34 5.88
CA LEU A 211 3.08 9.45 6.75
C LEU A 211 3.57 8.98 8.12
N TYR A 212 3.04 7.87 8.63
CA TYR A 212 3.28 7.36 9.98
C TYR A 212 4.76 7.25 10.34
N LEU A 213 5.58 6.77 9.42
CA LEU A 213 7.02 6.61 9.60
C LEU A 213 7.86 7.73 8.98
N SER A 214 7.28 8.87 8.65
CA SER A 214 7.99 9.96 7.96
C SER A 214 9.20 10.48 8.78
N LYS A 215 9.04 10.68 10.08
CA LYS A 215 10.15 11.10 10.97
C LYS A 215 11.26 10.04 11.05
N LEU A 216 10.90 8.74 11.05
CA LEU A 216 11.88 7.65 10.98
C LEU A 216 12.69 7.71 9.68
N GLN A 217 12.04 8.02 8.57
CA GLN A 217 12.69 8.14 7.26
C GLN A 217 13.73 9.27 7.25
N HIS A 218 13.40 10.41 7.86
CA HIS A 218 14.34 11.51 8.04
C HIS A 218 15.48 11.13 8.99
N TYR A 219 15.18 10.41 10.08
CA TYR A 219 16.22 9.90 10.98
C TYR A 219 17.21 8.98 10.26
N ILE A 220 16.74 8.04 9.45
CA ILE A 220 17.58 7.14 8.64
C ILE A 220 18.49 7.94 7.70
N THR A 221 17.97 8.99 7.07
CA THR A 221 18.75 9.80 6.13
C THR A 221 19.72 10.75 6.82
N ASN A 222 19.25 11.47 7.83
CA ASN A 222 19.96 12.62 8.39
C ASN A 222 20.87 12.25 9.57
N ASN A 223 20.49 11.25 10.37
CA ASN A 223 21.24 10.82 11.54
C ASN A 223 22.09 9.59 11.26
N LEU A 224 21.53 8.59 10.58
CA LEU A 224 22.28 7.38 10.23
C LEU A 224 23.01 7.53 8.89
N HIS A 225 22.81 8.61 8.14
CA HIS A 225 23.44 8.87 6.84
C HIS A 225 23.35 7.69 5.83
N ILE A 226 22.25 6.93 5.91
CA ILE A 226 22.05 5.73 5.09
C ILE A 226 20.97 5.98 4.03
N ARG A 227 21.17 5.43 2.84
CA ARG A 227 20.17 5.43 1.78
C ARG A 227 19.16 4.32 2.02
N PHE A 228 17.88 4.67 1.95
CA PHE A 228 16.78 3.71 1.97
C PHE A 228 15.86 3.92 0.78
N ILE A 229 15.01 2.94 0.50
CA ILE A 229 13.85 3.06 -0.37
C ILE A 229 12.69 2.45 0.39
N ASN A 230 11.58 3.17 0.42
CA ASN A 230 10.37 2.70 1.09
C ASN A 230 9.21 2.61 0.09
N TYR A 231 8.49 1.51 0.20
CA TYR A 231 7.21 1.32 -0.47
C TYR A 231 6.20 0.70 0.52
N MET A 232 5.35 1.53 1.12
CA MET A 232 4.46 1.17 2.24
C MET A 232 5.24 0.67 3.46
N ASP A 233 5.07 -0.60 3.81
CA ASP A 233 5.74 -1.30 4.91
C ASP A 233 7.08 -1.95 4.53
N ASP A 234 7.40 -2.02 3.25
CA ASP A 234 8.65 -2.60 2.73
C ASP A 234 9.76 -1.53 2.64
N TYR A 235 10.85 -1.71 3.39
CA TYR A 235 12.07 -0.89 3.33
C TYR A 235 13.23 -1.68 2.78
N ILE A 236 14.01 -1.06 1.89
CA ILE A 236 15.34 -1.54 1.49
C ILE A 236 16.35 -0.46 1.83
N ILE A 237 17.36 -0.84 2.58
CA ILE A 237 18.49 0.01 2.99
C ILE A 237 19.75 -0.59 2.39
N ILE A 238 20.70 0.25 1.94
CA ILE A 238 21.94 -0.19 1.29
C ILE A 238 23.12 0.48 1.98
N HIS A 239 24.14 -0.32 2.32
CA HIS A 239 25.40 0.16 2.89
C HIS A 239 26.56 -0.77 2.54
N ASN A 240 27.80 -0.25 2.55
CA ASN A 240 29.02 -1.03 2.29
C ASN A 240 29.55 -1.79 3.52
N SER A 241 29.15 -1.45 4.72
CA SER A 241 29.47 -2.17 5.95
C SER A 241 28.28 -2.97 6.46
N LYS A 242 28.49 -4.26 6.72
CA LYS A 242 27.47 -5.14 7.31
C LYS A 242 27.22 -4.83 8.78
N ASP A 243 28.29 -4.52 9.52
CA ASP A 243 28.20 -4.25 10.96
C ASP A 243 27.49 -2.93 11.19
N TYR A 244 27.80 -1.90 10.40
CA TYR A 244 27.03 -0.66 10.43
C TYR A 244 25.52 -0.86 10.16
N LEU A 245 25.15 -1.79 9.29
CA LEU A 245 23.74 -2.12 9.06
C LEU A 245 23.11 -2.87 10.24
N LYS A 246 23.88 -3.67 11.00
CA LYS A 246 23.37 -4.34 12.22
C LYS A 246 23.11 -3.31 13.32
N ASP A 247 24.09 -2.44 13.57
CA ASP A 247 23.96 -1.38 14.58
C ASP A 247 22.80 -0.44 14.24
N SER A 248 22.70 -0.08 12.96
CA SER A 248 21.57 0.74 12.46
C SER A 248 20.22 0.03 12.58
N LEU A 249 20.17 -1.30 12.39
CA LEU A 249 18.95 -2.07 12.57
C LEU A 249 18.47 -2.02 14.03
N GLU A 250 19.37 -2.18 15.00
CA GLU A 250 19.04 -2.08 16.43
C GLU A 250 18.47 -0.69 16.78
N LEU A 251 19.10 0.37 16.28
CA LEU A 251 18.62 1.75 16.50
C LEU A 251 17.24 1.98 15.86
N ILE A 252 17.05 1.50 14.64
CA ILE A 252 15.77 1.59 13.92
C ILE A 252 14.68 0.78 14.65
N GLU A 253 14.97 -0.45 15.07
CA GLU A 253 14.03 -1.31 15.78
C GLU A 253 13.61 -0.71 17.11
N ASN A 254 14.55 -0.19 17.90
CA ASN A 254 14.25 0.50 19.15
C ASN A 254 13.33 1.70 18.93
N LYS A 255 13.62 2.50 17.90
CA LYS A 255 12.79 3.66 17.54
C LYS A 255 11.39 3.24 17.09
N ILE A 256 11.27 2.20 16.26
CA ILE A 256 10.01 1.62 15.82
C ILE A 256 9.17 1.11 17.00
N ASN A 257 9.81 0.45 17.97
CA ASN A 257 9.13 -0.09 19.14
C ASN A 257 8.65 1.01 20.10
N ILE A 258 9.52 1.97 20.41
CA ILE A 258 9.26 2.98 21.46
C ILE A 258 8.38 4.11 20.92
N GLU A 259 8.75 4.72 19.79
CA GLU A 259 8.08 5.93 19.29
C GLU A 259 6.82 5.60 18.47
N TYR A 260 6.88 4.49 17.71
CA TYR A 260 5.80 4.14 16.79
C TYR A 260 4.93 2.98 17.27
N LYS A 261 5.26 2.36 18.42
CA LYS A 261 4.52 1.22 18.99
C LYS A 261 4.32 0.07 17.98
N LEU A 262 5.27 -0.13 17.08
CA LEU A 262 5.27 -1.16 16.04
C LEU A 262 6.33 -2.22 16.32
N LYS A 263 6.24 -3.35 15.62
CA LYS A 263 7.21 -4.45 15.74
C LYS A 263 7.70 -4.87 14.35
N LEU A 264 9.00 -5.11 14.23
CA LEU A 264 9.56 -5.71 13.02
C LEU A 264 9.14 -7.19 12.90
N ASN A 265 9.08 -7.66 11.69
CA ASN A 265 8.88 -9.08 11.38
C ASN A 265 10.25 -9.76 11.23
N ASN A 266 10.76 -10.36 12.31
CA ASN A 266 12.10 -10.95 12.35
C ASN A 266 12.33 -12.02 11.27
N LYS A 267 11.27 -12.72 10.82
CA LYS A 267 11.39 -13.73 9.74
C LYS A 267 11.63 -13.12 8.37
N LYS A 268 11.32 -11.84 8.19
CA LYS A 268 11.44 -11.13 6.90
C LYS A 268 12.41 -9.95 6.96
N THR A 269 12.83 -9.53 8.13
CA THR A 269 13.90 -8.56 8.33
C THR A 269 15.22 -9.28 8.15
N VAL A 270 15.96 -8.96 7.10
CA VAL A 270 17.17 -9.70 6.72
C VAL A 270 18.25 -8.79 6.18
N ILE A 271 19.50 -9.11 6.52
CA ILE A 271 20.69 -8.52 5.91
C ILE A 271 21.26 -9.54 4.93
N SER A 272 21.45 -9.14 3.67
CA SER A 272 22.04 -9.97 2.63
C SER A 272 23.15 -9.23 1.89
N ASN A 273 24.15 -9.95 1.41
CA ASN A 273 25.18 -9.33 0.57
C ASN A 273 24.68 -9.14 -0.90
N SER A 274 25.37 -8.30 -1.65
CA SER A 274 25.01 -7.97 -3.03
C SER A 274 24.93 -9.20 -3.96
N ASN A 275 25.75 -10.25 -3.71
CA ASN A 275 25.76 -11.48 -4.52
C ASN A 275 24.56 -12.38 -4.20
N GLN A 276 24.15 -12.46 -2.93
CA GLN A 276 22.93 -13.17 -2.54
C GLN A 276 21.70 -12.44 -3.06
N GLY A 277 21.75 -11.11 -2.98
CA GLY A 277 20.73 -10.21 -3.47
C GLY A 277 19.53 -10.07 -2.53
N ILE A 278 18.54 -9.27 -2.98
CA ILE A 278 17.35 -8.93 -2.21
C ILE A 278 16.09 -8.97 -3.08
N SER A 279 14.96 -9.34 -2.50
CA SER A 279 13.67 -9.30 -3.17
C SER A 279 12.86 -8.07 -2.76
N PHE A 280 12.45 -7.26 -3.75
CA PHE A 280 11.66 -6.05 -3.56
C PHE A 280 10.70 -5.84 -4.72
N LEU A 281 9.45 -5.49 -4.42
CA LEU A 281 8.38 -5.19 -5.39
C LEU A 281 8.24 -6.21 -6.53
N GLY A 282 8.35 -7.49 -6.20
CA GLY A 282 8.15 -8.57 -7.17
C GLY A 282 9.41 -8.97 -7.95
N TYR A 283 10.53 -8.30 -7.73
CA TYR A 283 11.81 -8.60 -8.37
C TYR A 283 12.86 -9.03 -7.35
N THR A 284 13.89 -9.73 -7.82
CA THR A 284 15.11 -10.04 -7.08
C THR A 284 16.27 -9.31 -7.75
N TYR A 285 17.02 -8.58 -6.98
CA TYR A 285 18.19 -7.78 -7.38
C TYR A 285 19.44 -8.45 -6.86
N LYS A 286 20.41 -8.67 -7.72
CA LYS A 286 21.74 -9.25 -7.39
C LYS A 286 22.81 -8.52 -8.17
N VAL A 287 24.03 -8.49 -7.61
CA VAL A 287 25.21 -8.10 -8.34
C VAL A 287 26.12 -9.31 -8.49
N LYS A 288 26.54 -9.62 -9.70
CA LYS A 288 27.48 -10.68 -10.00
C LYS A 288 28.43 -10.19 -11.10
N ASP A 289 29.72 -10.38 -10.93
CA ASP A 289 30.77 -9.95 -11.89
C ASP A 289 30.56 -8.49 -12.29
N ASN A 290 30.37 -7.64 -11.31
CA ASN A 290 30.07 -6.21 -11.42
C ASN A 290 28.84 -5.85 -12.31
N LYS A 291 27.96 -6.80 -12.60
CA LYS A 291 26.70 -6.61 -13.36
C LYS A 291 25.50 -6.69 -12.47
N THR A 292 24.62 -5.70 -12.55
CA THR A 292 23.31 -5.75 -11.86
C THR A 292 22.36 -6.68 -12.60
N ILE A 293 21.88 -7.69 -11.92
CA ILE A 293 20.94 -8.68 -12.44
C ILE A 293 19.58 -8.49 -11.76
N ILE A 294 18.58 -8.17 -12.56
CA ILE A 294 17.17 -8.08 -12.09
C ILE A 294 16.40 -9.26 -12.68
N LYS A 295 15.75 -10.03 -11.80
CA LYS A 295 14.92 -11.19 -12.17
C LYS A 295 13.57 -11.13 -11.47
N LEU A 296 12.57 -11.84 -12.00
CA LEU A 296 11.33 -12.07 -11.26
C LEU A 296 11.61 -12.82 -9.96
N SER A 297 11.04 -12.38 -8.85
CA SER A 297 11.18 -13.09 -7.57
C SER A 297 10.49 -14.45 -7.64
N SER A 298 10.91 -15.37 -6.76
CA SER A 298 10.31 -16.72 -6.68
C SER A 298 8.80 -16.66 -6.41
N ASN A 299 8.37 -15.74 -5.56
CA ASN A 299 6.95 -15.52 -5.26
C ASN A 299 6.18 -15.00 -6.49
N THR A 300 6.76 -14.05 -7.23
CA THR A 300 6.16 -13.54 -8.48
C THR A 300 6.00 -14.65 -9.50
N LYS A 301 7.02 -15.47 -9.72
CA LYS A 301 6.95 -16.62 -10.61
C LYS A 301 5.87 -17.61 -10.19
N LYS A 302 5.76 -17.90 -8.88
CA LYS A 302 4.72 -18.78 -8.33
C LYS A 302 3.32 -18.22 -8.58
N ASN A 303 3.13 -16.91 -8.39
CA ASN A 303 1.83 -16.24 -8.63
C ASN A 303 1.45 -16.23 -10.11
N ILE A 304 2.41 -15.96 -11.02
CA ILE A 304 2.18 -16.05 -12.48
C ILE A 304 1.71 -17.47 -12.85
N ARG A 305 2.42 -18.53 -12.39
CA ARG A 305 2.03 -19.91 -12.65
C ARG A 305 0.61 -20.22 -12.18
N LYS A 306 0.25 -19.77 -10.96
CA LYS A 306 -1.11 -19.94 -10.43
C LYS A 306 -2.14 -19.21 -11.29
N GLY A 307 -1.84 -17.98 -11.69
CA GLY A 307 -2.71 -17.17 -12.53
C GLY A 307 -2.95 -17.81 -13.90
N ILE A 308 -1.89 -18.31 -14.56
CA ILE A 308 -1.99 -19.01 -15.83
C ILE A 308 -2.83 -20.29 -15.68
N LYS A 309 -2.54 -21.12 -14.67
CA LYS A 309 -3.33 -22.34 -14.42
C LYS A 309 -4.81 -22.02 -14.20
N ARG A 310 -5.12 -20.96 -13.47
CA ARG A 310 -6.50 -20.51 -13.25
C ARG A 310 -7.15 -20.01 -14.55
N ALA A 311 -6.45 -19.20 -15.35
CA ALA A 311 -6.96 -18.72 -16.64
C ALA A 311 -7.25 -19.91 -17.59
N ASN A 312 -6.33 -20.88 -17.68
CA ASN A 312 -6.51 -22.10 -18.47
C ASN A 312 -7.74 -22.90 -17.99
N TYR A 313 -7.89 -23.11 -16.69
CA TYR A 313 -9.05 -23.80 -16.12
C TYR A 313 -10.37 -23.10 -16.48
N LEU A 314 -10.43 -21.78 -16.26
CA LEU A 314 -11.64 -21.00 -16.55
C LEU A 314 -12.01 -21.02 -18.04
N TYR A 315 -11.02 -20.96 -18.92
CA TYR A 315 -11.23 -21.01 -20.37
C TYR A 315 -11.65 -22.41 -20.83
N ARG A 316 -10.97 -23.48 -20.40
CA ARG A 316 -11.30 -24.89 -20.76
C ARG A 316 -12.70 -25.30 -20.28
N ASN A 317 -13.19 -24.70 -19.20
CA ASN A 317 -14.55 -24.95 -18.69
C ASN A 317 -15.58 -23.92 -19.19
N ASN A 318 -15.27 -23.15 -20.24
CA ASN A 318 -16.16 -22.15 -20.85
C ASN A 318 -16.71 -21.08 -19.88
N ILE A 319 -16.00 -20.84 -18.74
CA ILE A 319 -16.39 -19.82 -17.74
C ILE A 319 -16.00 -18.42 -18.22
N ILE A 320 -14.91 -18.30 -18.98
CA ILE A 320 -14.47 -17.04 -19.60
C ILE A 320 -14.30 -17.20 -21.10
N LYS A 321 -14.55 -16.10 -21.84
CA LYS A 321 -14.38 -16.06 -23.30
C LYS A 321 -12.90 -15.94 -23.66
N PHE A 322 -12.54 -16.31 -24.90
CA PHE A 322 -11.17 -16.24 -25.42
C PHE A 322 -10.53 -14.87 -25.21
N ASN A 323 -11.23 -13.76 -25.46
CA ASN A 323 -10.69 -12.41 -25.26
C ASN A 323 -10.31 -12.14 -23.80
N GLN A 324 -11.07 -12.64 -22.83
CA GLN A 324 -10.77 -12.51 -21.40
C GLN A 324 -9.55 -13.37 -21.01
N TYR A 325 -9.48 -14.58 -21.55
CA TYR A 325 -8.33 -15.46 -21.39
C TYR A 325 -7.06 -14.84 -21.96
N PHE A 326 -7.11 -14.42 -23.24
CA PHE A 326 -5.99 -13.78 -23.92
C PHE A 326 -5.49 -12.54 -23.18
N SER A 327 -6.42 -11.64 -22.79
CA SER A 327 -6.08 -10.45 -22.00
C SER A 327 -5.40 -10.79 -20.66
N SER A 328 -5.81 -11.87 -20.00
CA SER A 328 -5.19 -12.32 -18.75
C SER A 328 -3.75 -12.78 -18.96
N ILE A 329 -3.47 -13.52 -20.03
CA ILE A 329 -2.12 -14.00 -20.36
C ILE A 329 -1.20 -12.81 -20.78
N GLU A 330 -1.69 -11.94 -21.65
CA GLU A 330 -0.95 -10.74 -22.08
C GLU A 330 -0.63 -9.80 -20.91
N CYS A 331 -1.53 -9.68 -19.95
CA CYS A 331 -1.26 -8.93 -18.73
C CYS A 331 -0.01 -9.45 -17.98
N PHE A 332 0.18 -10.77 -17.88
CA PHE A 332 1.39 -11.33 -17.28
C PHE A 332 2.64 -11.05 -18.10
N LYS A 333 2.57 -10.99 -19.43
CA LYS A 333 3.72 -10.69 -20.30
C LYS A 333 4.17 -9.23 -20.18
N ASN A 334 3.23 -8.31 -20.06
CA ASN A 334 3.47 -6.88 -20.16
C ASN A 334 3.76 -6.18 -18.82
N ASN A 335 3.39 -6.77 -17.68
CA ASN A 335 3.54 -6.14 -16.37
C ASN A 335 4.99 -6.11 -15.83
N TYR A 336 5.94 -6.83 -16.45
CA TYR A 336 7.29 -6.99 -15.89
C TYR A 336 8.36 -6.33 -16.76
N ILE A 337 8.28 -5.02 -16.88
CA ILE A 337 9.11 -4.18 -17.78
C ILE A 337 10.59 -4.09 -17.40
N PHE A 338 10.97 -4.45 -16.17
CA PHE A 338 12.36 -4.37 -15.67
C PHE A 338 13.17 -5.66 -15.87
N VAL A 339 12.57 -6.67 -16.45
CA VAL A 339 13.21 -7.95 -16.80
C VAL A 339 13.18 -8.11 -18.31
N ASN A 340 14.16 -8.83 -18.86
CA ASN A 340 14.18 -9.15 -20.29
C ASN A 340 12.85 -9.77 -20.72
N LYS A 341 12.15 -9.12 -21.67
CA LYS A 341 10.81 -9.50 -22.13
C LYS A 341 10.77 -10.92 -22.70
N ASP A 342 11.79 -11.35 -23.45
CA ASP A 342 11.83 -12.67 -24.07
C ASP A 342 11.91 -13.75 -22.99
N LYS A 343 12.69 -13.53 -21.92
CA LYS A 343 12.75 -14.47 -20.77
C LYS A 343 11.42 -14.56 -20.04
N VAL A 344 10.68 -13.45 -19.90
CA VAL A 344 9.34 -13.45 -19.28
C VAL A 344 8.36 -14.17 -20.19
N LYS A 345 8.36 -13.86 -21.48
CA LYS A 345 7.52 -14.52 -22.50
C LYS A 345 7.77 -16.03 -22.50
N HIS A 346 9.02 -16.47 -22.68
CA HIS A 346 9.38 -17.88 -22.65
C HIS A 346 8.97 -18.57 -21.34
N PHE A 347 9.11 -17.90 -20.20
CA PHE A 347 8.64 -18.44 -18.92
C PHE A 347 7.12 -18.64 -18.91
N ILE A 348 6.34 -17.72 -19.46
CA ILE A 348 4.88 -17.79 -19.50
C ILE A 348 4.43 -18.86 -20.49
N ASP A 349 4.99 -18.86 -21.70
CA ASP A 349 4.63 -19.81 -22.76
C ASP A 349 4.86 -21.27 -22.35
N ARG A 350 5.87 -21.55 -21.53
CA ARG A 350 6.13 -22.89 -20.94
C ARG A 350 4.96 -23.42 -20.08
N TYR A 351 4.13 -22.54 -19.51
CA TYR A 351 3.00 -22.91 -18.65
C TYR A 351 1.65 -22.67 -19.30
N ASN A 352 1.64 -22.20 -20.55
CA ASN A 352 0.45 -21.86 -21.30
C ASN A 352 0.00 -22.97 -22.27
N GLY A 353 0.79 -24.01 -22.39
CA GLY A 353 0.51 -25.18 -23.22
C GLY A 353 -0.46 -26.18 -22.59
#